data_19386c4cc1b789555696634928cc3ac3
#
_entry.id   19386c4cc1b789555696634928cc3ac3
#
_cell.length_a   1.000
_cell.length_b   1.000
_cell.length_c   1.000
_cell.angle_alpha   90.00
_cell.angle_beta   90.00
_cell.angle_gamma   90.00
#
_symmetry.space_group_name_H-M   'P 1'
#
loop_
_entity.id
_entity.type
_entity.pdbx_description
1 polymer ?
#
loop_
_entity_poly.entity_id
_entity_poly.type
_entity_poly.pdbx_seq_one_letter_code
_entity_poly.pdbx_strand_id
1 'polypeptide(L)'
;MIVLLSILSLFAASRFMGSGSFSAYALQERVISVIRQVQVNRMQSNFEKKTDNNFRLQVSSSCVGSVAACELTGSAQDARSDVVIDKSAKFSLTNAVTNPIEFNLLGNPINSASGGVSILIEDKHGRSRCQVEINSQGYVSKGTCS
;
A
#
# COMPACT_ATOMS: atom_id res chain seq x y z
N MET A 1 40.19 -15.08 -10.94
CA MET A 1 39.07 -15.43 -10.04
C MET A 1 38.87 -14.45 -8.92
N ILE A 2 39.88 -14.08 -8.16
CA ILE A 2 39.81 -13.14 -7.04
C ILE A 2 39.33 -11.75 -7.50
N VAL A 3 39.76 -11.29 -8.67
CA VAL A 3 39.38 -9.99 -9.24
C VAL A 3 37.91 -9.93 -9.58
N LEU A 4 37.32 -11.01 -10.15
CA LEU A 4 35.90 -11.09 -10.48
C LEU A 4 35.02 -11.05 -9.23
N LEU A 5 35.40 -11.73 -8.16
CA LEU A 5 34.71 -11.72 -6.88
C LEU A 5 34.72 -10.33 -6.24
N SER A 6 35.85 -9.62 -6.34
CA SER A 6 35.96 -8.25 -5.83
C SER A 6 35.04 -7.28 -6.55
N ILE A 7 34.92 -7.38 -7.89
CA ILE A 7 34.05 -6.55 -8.70
C ILE A 7 32.58 -6.79 -8.36
N LEU A 8 32.18 -8.05 -8.19
CA LEU A 8 30.81 -8.41 -7.82
C LEU A 8 30.44 -7.89 -6.43
N SER A 9 31.37 -7.93 -5.47
CA SER A 9 31.14 -7.39 -4.14
C SER A 9 30.90 -5.89 -4.14
N LEU A 10 31.69 -5.14 -4.91
CA LEU A 10 31.53 -3.69 -5.05
C LEU A 10 30.20 -3.33 -5.69
N PHE A 11 29.79 -4.08 -6.69
CA PHE A 11 28.53 -3.86 -7.39
C PHE A 11 27.32 -4.12 -6.47
N ALA A 12 27.36 -5.19 -5.68
CA ALA A 12 26.31 -5.50 -4.71
C ALA A 12 26.21 -4.44 -3.62
N ALA A 13 27.33 -3.95 -3.10
CA ALA A 13 27.36 -2.90 -2.09
C ALA A 13 26.75 -1.59 -2.60
N SER A 14 27.02 -1.20 -3.85
CA SER A 14 26.47 0.03 -4.41
C SER A 14 24.97 -0.05 -4.62
N ARG A 15 24.41 -1.23 -4.92
CA ARG A 15 22.97 -1.44 -5.00
C ARG A 15 22.29 -1.32 -3.64
N PHE A 16 22.90 -1.84 -2.58
CA PHE A 16 22.37 -1.72 -1.23
C PHE A 16 22.32 -0.27 -0.74
N MET A 17 23.29 0.52 -1.09
CA MET A 17 23.32 1.94 -0.72
C MET A 17 22.26 2.78 -1.39
N GLY A 18 21.79 2.37 -2.58
CA GLY A 18 20.72 3.05 -3.31
C GLY A 18 19.30 2.69 -2.87
N SER A 19 19.13 1.68 -2.00
CA SER A 19 17.81 1.16 -1.66
C SER A 19 16.91 2.17 -0.96
N GLY A 20 17.46 3.09 -0.15
CA GLY A 20 16.70 4.11 0.56
C GLY A 20 16.00 5.12 -0.35
N SER A 21 16.56 5.42 -1.52
CA SER A 21 15.99 6.37 -2.46
C SER A 21 14.85 5.78 -3.30
N PHE A 22 14.69 4.45 -3.29
CA PHE A 22 13.66 3.75 -4.06
C PHE A 22 12.54 3.18 -3.21
N SER A 23 12.49 3.50 -1.92
CA SER A 23 11.51 2.92 -1.00
C SER A 23 10.07 3.21 -1.40
N ALA A 24 9.75 4.44 -1.79
CA ALA A 24 8.40 4.81 -2.21
C ALA A 24 7.99 4.10 -3.51
N TYR A 25 8.91 3.94 -4.46
CA TYR A 25 8.65 3.22 -5.71
C TYR A 25 8.35 1.75 -5.47
N ALA A 26 9.14 1.11 -4.62
CA ALA A 26 8.93 -0.30 -4.28
C ALA A 26 7.60 -0.51 -3.52
N LEU A 27 7.30 0.38 -2.61
CA LEU A 27 6.06 0.33 -1.84
C LEU A 27 4.83 0.58 -2.69
N GLN A 28 4.93 1.37 -3.75
CA GLN A 28 3.82 1.65 -4.66
C GLN A 28 3.22 0.36 -5.22
N GLU A 29 4.06 -0.56 -5.70
CA GLU A 29 3.60 -1.86 -6.20
C GLU A 29 2.94 -2.71 -5.12
N ARG A 30 3.53 -2.73 -3.93
CA ARG A 30 3.01 -3.49 -2.80
C ARG A 30 1.66 -2.95 -2.34
N VAL A 31 1.53 -1.65 -2.26
CA VAL A 31 0.27 -0.98 -1.88
C VAL A 31 -0.82 -1.30 -2.90
N ILE A 32 -0.52 -1.22 -4.18
CA ILE A 32 -1.48 -1.56 -5.25
C ILE A 32 -1.96 -3.01 -5.09
N SER A 33 -1.03 -3.93 -4.86
CA SER A 33 -1.35 -5.35 -4.67
C SER A 33 -2.27 -5.58 -3.47
N VAL A 34 -1.98 -4.93 -2.36
CA VAL A 34 -2.78 -5.05 -1.13
C VAL A 34 -4.18 -4.46 -1.33
N ILE A 35 -4.29 -3.31 -1.98
CA ILE A 35 -5.59 -2.69 -2.26
C ILE A 35 -6.45 -3.61 -3.12
N ARG A 36 -5.87 -4.17 -4.17
CA ARG A 36 -6.57 -5.12 -5.06
C ARG A 36 -7.02 -6.36 -4.28
N GLN A 37 -6.20 -6.83 -3.36
CA GLN A 37 -6.57 -7.98 -2.53
C GLN A 37 -7.77 -7.68 -1.64
N VAL A 38 -7.81 -6.51 -0.99
CA VAL A 38 -8.96 -6.08 -0.19
C VAL A 38 -10.21 -5.95 -1.05
N GLN A 39 -10.10 -5.37 -2.25
CA GLN A 39 -11.21 -5.27 -3.19
C GLN A 39 -11.74 -6.64 -3.60
N VAL A 40 -10.86 -7.56 -3.99
CA VAL A 40 -11.23 -8.92 -4.40
C VAL A 40 -11.89 -9.67 -3.25
N ASN A 41 -11.37 -9.55 -2.06
CA ASN A 41 -11.98 -10.16 -0.88
C ASN A 41 -13.40 -9.64 -0.66
N ARG A 42 -13.60 -8.34 -0.84
CA ARG A 42 -14.94 -7.74 -0.74
C ARG A 42 -15.87 -8.24 -1.84
N MET A 43 -15.38 -8.32 -3.08
CA MET A 43 -16.16 -8.78 -4.22
C MET A 43 -16.58 -10.24 -4.09
N GLN A 44 -15.73 -11.07 -3.46
CA GLN A 44 -16.00 -12.49 -3.23
C GLN A 44 -16.83 -12.73 -1.97
N SER A 45 -17.04 -11.71 -1.14
CA SER A 45 -17.83 -11.85 0.07
C SER A 45 -19.32 -11.90 -0.27
N ASN A 46 -20.07 -12.72 0.45
CA ASN A 46 -21.51 -12.81 0.32
C ASN A 46 -22.26 -11.90 1.29
N PHE A 47 -21.54 -10.98 1.93
CA PHE A 47 -22.13 -10.09 2.92
C PHE A 47 -22.69 -8.84 2.25
N GLU A 48 -23.98 -8.59 2.44
CA GLU A 48 -24.61 -7.34 2.02
C GLU A 48 -24.15 -6.16 2.89
N LYS A 49 -23.82 -6.45 4.15
CA LYS A 49 -23.39 -5.41 5.10
C LYS A 49 -21.88 -5.19 5.01
N LYS A 50 -21.51 -3.94 4.92
CA LYS A 50 -20.15 -3.45 4.67
C LYS A 50 -19.28 -3.32 5.94
N THR A 51 -19.66 -3.97 7.04
CA THR A 51 -19.08 -3.71 8.35
C THR A 51 -17.90 -4.62 8.72
N ASP A 52 -17.54 -5.56 7.85
CA ASP A 52 -16.43 -6.46 8.15
C ASP A 52 -15.08 -5.79 7.90
N ASN A 53 -14.24 -5.76 8.91
CA ASN A 53 -12.93 -5.12 8.86
C ASN A 53 -11.94 -5.81 7.91
N ASN A 54 -12.22 -7.05 7.50
CA ASN A 54 -11.40 -7.73 6.48
C ASN A 54 -11.63 -7.16 5.07
N PHE A 55 -12.71 -6.44 4.84
CA PHE A 55 -13.12 -5.92 3.53
C PHE A 55 -13.05 -4.40 3.44
N ARG A 56 -12.49 -3.76 4.45
CA ARG A 56 -12.28 -2.31 4.50
C ARG A 56 -10.80 -2.00 4.41
N LEU A 57 -10.47 -0.93 3.70
CA LEU A 57 -9.09 -0.50 3.54
C LEU A 57 -8.75 0.57 4.58
N GLN A 58 -7.69 0.35 5.32
CA GLN A 58 -7.14 1.30 6.27
C GLN A 58 -5.86 1.91 5.70
N VAL A 59 -5.75 3.23 5.75
CA VAL A 59 -4.52 3.95 5.42
C VAL A 59 -4.13 4.77 6.65
N SER A 60 -3.11 4.32 7.35
CA SER A 60 -2.54 5.05 8.48
C SER A 60 -1.12 5.46 8.16
N SER A 61 -0.45 6.17 9.06
CA SER A 61 0.91 6.66 8.79
C SER A 61 1.92 5.55 8.53
N SER A 62 1.71 4.35 9.07
CA SER A 62 2.66 3.23 8.94
C SER A 62 2.05 1.97 8.34
N CYS A 63 0.74 1.95 8.05
CA CYS A 63 0.04 0.74 7.62
C CYS A 63 -0.94 1.06 6.50
N VAL A 64 -0.90 0.27 5.44
CA VAL A 64 -1.94 0.23 4.40
C VAL A 64 -2.38 -1.22 4.24
N GLY A 65 -3.65 -1.48 4.42
CA GLY A 65 -4.18 -2.83 4.29
C GLY A 65 -5.61 -2.92 4.79
N SER A 66 -6.10 -4.14 5.00
CA SER A 66 -7.41 -4.29 5.63
C SER A 66 -7.37 -3.74 7.05
N VAL A 67 -8.49 -3.22 7.53
CA VAL A 67 -8.60 -2.72 8.90
C VAL A 67 -8.21 -3.81 9.89
N ALA A 68 -8.69 -5.04 9.65
CA ALA A 68 -8.38 -6.18 10.51
C ALA A 68 -6.87 -6.45 10.58
N ALA A 69 -6.16 -6.38 9.45
CA ALA A 69 -4.72 -6.61 9.42
C ALA A 69 -3.93 -5.48 10.06
N CYS A 70 -4.35 -4.24 9.88
CA CYS A 70 -3.68 -3.08 10.49
C CYS A 70 -3.85 -3.04 12.01
N GLU A 71 -4.90 -3.64 12.53
CA GLU A 71 -5.13 -3.74 13.98
C GLU A 71 -4.30 -4.84 14.65
N LEU A 72 -3.76 -5.77 13.87
CA LEU A 72 -2.90 -6.83 14.41
C LEU A 72 -1.48 -6.31 14.67
N THR A 73 -0.74 -7.04 15.49
CA THR A 73 0.65 -6.72 15.80
C THR A 73 1.50 -8.00 15.79
N GLY A 74 2.81 -7.83 15.62
CA GLY A 74 3.78 -8.91 15.71
C GLY A 74 3.60 -9.97 14.63
N SER A 75 3.79 -11.23 15.01
CA SER A 75 3.75 -12.37 14.09
C SER A 75 2.38 -12.58 13.44
N ALA A 76 1.30 -12.24 14.12
CA ALA A 76 -0.05 -12.34 13.57
C ALA A 76 -0.23 -11.39 12.37
N GLN A 77 0.32 -10.18 12.47
CA GLN A 77 0.30 -9.21 11.39
C GLN A 77 1.23 -9.63 10.24
N ASP A 78 2.42 -10.13 10.58
CA ASP A 78 3.40 -10.57 9.58
C ASP A 78 2.90 -11.74 8.73
N ALA A 79 1.97 -12.53 9.27
CA ALA A 79 1.36 -13.66 8.55
C ALA A 79 0.29 -13.23 7.54
N ARG A 80 -0.14 -11.96 7.56
CA ARG A 80 -1.18 -11.45 6.65
C ARG A 80 -0.57 -10.99 5.33
N SER A 81 -1.25 -11.28 4.24
CA SER A 81 -0.86 -10.83 2.89
C SER A 81 -1.56 -9.54 2.46
N ASP A 82 -2.61 -9.13 3.18
CA ASP A 82 -3.44 -7.99 2.86
C ASP A 82 -3.02 -6.72 3.62
N VAL A 83 -1.72 -6.56 3.84
CA VAL A 83 -1.19 -5.44 4.61
C VAL A 83 0.22 -5.09 4.16
N VAL A 84 0.51 -3.79 4.13
CA VAL A 84 1.86 -3.24 3.95
C VAL A 84 2.20 -2.42 5.18
N ILE A 85 3.29 -2.77 5.84
CA ILE A 85 3.80 -2.03 6.98
C ILE A 85 5.25 -1.69 6.71
N ASP A 86 5.59 -0.42 6.82
CA ASP A 86 6.96 0.04 6.62
C ASP A 86 7.24 1.22 7.53
N LYS A 87 8.23 1.06 8.40
CA LYS A 87 8.63 2.09 9.35
C LYS A 87 9.43 3.21 8.71
N SER A 88 9.98 2.99 7.52
CA SER A 88 10.75 3.99 6.78
C SER A 88 9.88 4.84 5.85
N ALA A 89 8.60 4.55 5.76
CA ALA A 89 7.67 5.27 4.91
C ALA A 89 6.51 5.85 5.72
N LYS A 90 5.86 6.82 5.11
CA LYS A 90 4.67 7.45 5.65
C LYS A 90 3.57 7.41 4.60
N PHE A 91 2.42 6.88 4.98
CA PHE A 91 1.24 6.82 4.11
C PHE A 91 0.20 7.83 4.55
N SER A 92 -0.46 8.46 3.61
CA SER A 92 -1.54 9.40 3.90
C SER A 92 -2.58 9.41 2.79
N LEU A 93 -3.80 9.78 3.16
CA LEU A 93 -4.88 10.00 2.21
C LEU A 93 -4.94 11.46 1.81
N THR A 94 -5.26 11.71 0.56
CA THR A 94 -5.48 13.06 0.03
C THR A 94 -6.97 13.27 -0.25
N ASN A 95 -7.38 14.50 -0.52
CA ASN A 95 -8.73 14.87 -0.96
C ASN A 95 -9.86 14.61 0.05
N ALA A 96 -9.61 14.82 1.34
CA ALA A 96 -10.63 14.75 2.39
C ALA A 96 -11.35 13.39 2.49
N VAL A 97 -10.72 12.33 2.02
CA VAL A 97 -11.23 10.97 2.18
C VAL A 97 -10.97 10.50 3.61
N THR A 98 -11.96 9.89 4.23
CA THR A 98 -11.86 9.41 5.62
C THR A 98 -11.66 7.90 5.68
N ASN A 99 -10.88 7.45 6.67
CA ASN A 99 -10.74 6.03 6.98
C ASN A 99 -11.95 5.48 7.73
N PRO A 100 -12.28 4.21 7.55
CA PRO A 100 -11.75 3.30 6.53
C PRO A 100 -12.39 3.53 5.16
N ILE A 101 -11.69 3.13 4.10
CA ILE A 101 -12.23 3.16 2.74
C ILE A 101 -13.05 1.88 2.54
N GLU A 102 -14.31 2.04 2.17
CA GLU A 102 -15.21 0.94 1.91
C GLU A 102 -15.41 0.73 0.42
N PHE A 103 -15.57 -0.53 0.02
CA PHE A 103 -15.88 -0.92 -1.36
C PHE A 103 -17.22 -1.62 -1.41
N ASN A 104 -17.94 -1.45 -2.54
CA ASN A 104 -19.13 -2.24 -2.81
C ASN A 104 -18.79 -3.60 -3.40
N LEU A 105 -19.78 -4.41 -3.73
CA LEU A 105 -19.58 -5.74 -4.29
C LEU A 105 -18.98 -5.73 -5.70
N LEU A 106 -18.96 -4.59 -6.37
CA LEU A 106 -18.28 -4.41 -7.66
C LEU A 106 -16.84 -3.93 -7.51
N GLY A 107 -16.38 -3.69 -6.28
CA GLY A 107 -15.05 -3.19 -6.00
C GLY A 107 -14.91 -1.67 -6.10
N ASN A 108 -16.01 -0.96 -6.29
CA ASN A 108 -15.98 0.50 -6.37
C ASN A 108 -15.87 1.12 -4.97
N PRO A 109 -15.06 2.17 -4.80
CA PRO A 109 -15.04 2.89 -3.52
C PRO A 109 -16.36 3.64 -3.32
N ILE A 110 -16.80 3.72 -2.08
CA ILE A 110 -18.09 4.34 -1.72
C ILE A 110 -17.90 5.36 -0.59
N ASN A 111 -18.95 6.06 -0.25
CA ASN A 111 -18.99 7.11 0.79
C ASN A 111 -18.03 8.26 0.42
N SER A 112 -17.17 8.70 1.33
CA SER A 112 -16.24 9.80 1.08
C SER A 112 -15.25 9.50 -0.05
N ALA A 113 -15.03 8.23 -0.37
CA ALA A 113 -14.11 7.76 -1.40
C ALA A 113 -14.79 7.61 -2.78
N SER A 114 -16.09 7.85 -2.90
CA SER A 114 -16.85 7.57 -4.13
C SER A 114 -16.36 8.31 -5.37
N GLY A 115 -15.72 9.46 -5.20
CA GLY A 115 -15.11 10.23 -6.30
C GLY A 115 -13.70 9.81 -6.66
N GLY A 116 -13.16 8.80 -5.99
CA GLY A 116 -11.79 8.36 -6.15
C GLY A 116 -10.94 8.69 -4.93
N VAL A 117 -9.79 8.04 -4.85
CA VAL A 117 -8.87 8.16 -3.70
C VAL A 117 -7.45 8.28 -4.24
N SER A 118 -6.67 9.17 -3.63
CA SER A 118 -5.22 9.20 -3.81
C SER A 118 -4.55 8.89 -2.49
N ILE A 119 -3.62 7.94 -2.53
CA ILE A 119 -2.81 7.55 -1.38
C ILE A 119 -1.39 8.03 -1.65
N LEU A 120 -0.87 8.84 -0.76
CA LEU A 120 0.49 9.36 -0.85
C LEU A 120 1.42 8.46 -0.05
N ILE A 121 2.50 8.02 -0.68
CA ILE A 121 3.57 7.25 -0.08
C ILE A 121 4.82 8.12 -0.06
N GLU A 122 5.30 8.44 1.12
CA GLU A 122 6.50 9.25 1.29
C GLU A 122 7.57 8.47 2.03
N ASP A 123 8.82 8.58 1.57
CA ASP A 123 9.95 8.19 2.39
C ASP A 123 10.05 9.15 3.59
N LYS A 124 10.29 8.64 4.79
CA LYS A 124 10.43 9.46 6.01
C LYS A 124 11.51 10.53 5.90
N HIS A 125 12.51 10.29 5.08
CA HIS A 125 13.60 11.24 4.83
C HIS A 125 13.30 12.21 3.69
N GLY A 126 12.11 12.13 3.09
CA GLY A 126 11.68 13.01 2.02
C GLY A 126 12.40 12.82 0.69
N ARG A 127 13.08 11.69 0.49
CA ARG A 127 13.88 11.42 -0.72
C ARG A 127 13.05 10.99 -1.91
N SER A 128 11.92 10.35 -1.66
CA SER A 128 11.02 9.88 -2.72
C SER A 128 9.58 9.97 -2.27
N ARG A 129 8.70 10.15 -3.24
CA ARG A 129 7.28 10.34 -3.02
C ARG A 129 6.53 9.76 -4.20
N CYS A 130 5.58 8.88 -3.95
CA CYS A 130 4.74 8.26 -4.96
C CYS A 130 3.28 8.32 -4.57
N GLN A 131 2.41 8.30 -5.56
CA GLN A 131 0.97 8.22 -5.34
C GLN A 131 0.42 6.92 -5.89
N VAL A 132 -0.61 6.40 -5.23
CA VAL A 132 -1.46 5.32 -5.73
C VAL A 132 -2.87 5.86 -5.84
N GLU A 133 -3.51 5.64 -6.98
CA GLU A 133 -4.84 6.17 -7.25
C GLU A 133 -5.85 5.05 -7.41
N ILE A 134 -7.02 5.25 -6.81
CA ILE A 134 -8.20 4.39 -6.99
C ILE A 134 -9.26 5.30 -7.60
N ASN A 135 -9.72 4.99 -8.82
CA ASN A 135 -10.76 5.79 -9.44
C ASN A 135 -12.15 5.40 -8.91
N SER A 136 -13.17 6.14 -9.31
CA SER A 136 -14.55 5.92 -8.85
C SER A 136 -15.11 4.54 -9.22
N GLN A 137 -14.50 3.87 -10.19
CA GLN A 137 -14.89 2.53 -10.64
C GLN A 137 -14.04 1.42 -10.02
N GLY A 138 -13.15 1.77 -9.09
CA GLY A 138 -12.34 0.79 -8.37
C GLY A 138 -11.05 0.39 -9.06
N TYR A 139 -10.71 1.02 -10.17
CA TYR A 139 -9.43 0.74 -10.82
C TYR A 139 -8.28 1.35 -10.02
N VAL A 140 -7.30 0.50 -9.67
CA VAL A 140 -6.12 0.91 -8.89
C VAL A 140 -4.94 1.06 -9.85
N SER A 141 -4.31 2.21 -9.82
CA SER A 141 -3.22 2.53 -10.73
C SER A 141 -2.10 3.28 -10.03
N LYS A 142 -0.93 3.27 -10.66
CA LYS A 142 0.20 4.10 -10.24
C LYS A 142 -0.10 5.56 -10.54
N GLY A 143 0.04 6.41 -9.53
CA GLY A 143 0.06 7.84 -9.71
C GLY A 143 1.47 8.35 -9.98
N THR A 144 1.65 9.66 -9.86
CA THR A 144 2.94 10.31 -10.10
C THR A 144 3.94 10.02 -8.98
N CYS A 145 5.21 9.95 -9.34
CA CYS A 145 6.33 9.86 -8.40
C CYS A 145 7.28 11.03 -8.61
N SER A 146 7.88 11.49 -7.52
CA SER A 146 8.85 12.60 -7.57
C SER A 146 10.01 12.43 -6.58
#